data_7004cc14f4b425b30076e5f596283cd4
#
_entry.id   7004cc14f4b425b30076e5f596283cd4
#
_cell.length_a   1.000
_cell.length_b   1.000
_cell.length_c   1.000
_cell.angle_alpha   90.00
_cell.angle_beta   90.00
_cell.angle_gamma   90.00
#
_symmetry.space_group_name_H-M   'P 1'
#
loop_
_entity.id
_entity.type
_entity.pdbx_description
1 polymer ?
#
loop_
_entity_poly.entity_id
_entity_poly.type
_entity_poly.pdbx_seq_one_letter_code
_entity_poly.pdbx_strand_id
1 'polypeptide(L)'
;MKLVDLIPLKEMYNPAEAFNKKVSRMTDNNEHSSAAVELAIYMDDKDAVRKLQQIKKQHDKDGLISQEDAKKRDKMVDDLLKQAKQSLTNKDYTLISNSF
;
A
#
# COMPACT_ATOMS: atom_id res chain seq x y z
N MET A 1 -0.68 -33.88 -13.68
CA MET A 1 -1.85 -33.17 -13.14
C MET A 1 -1.44 -32.03 -12.24
N LYS A 2 -0.72 -32.33 -11.19
CA LYS A 2 -0.35 -31.31 -10.20
C LYS A 2 0.55 -30.22 -10.78
N LEU A 3 1.45 -30.57 -11.67
CA LEU A 3 2.31 -29.59 -12.32
C LEU A 3 1.52 -28.62 -13.18
N VAL A 4 0.49 -29.12 -13.85
CA VAL A 4 -0.39 -28.29 -14.65
C VAL A 4 -1.17 -27.32 -13.78
N ASP A 5 -1.59 -27.76 -12.59
CA ASP A 5 -2.32 -26.92 -11.66
C ASP A 5 -1.42 -25.83 -11.05
N LEU A 6 -0.17 -26.16 -10.78
CA LEU A 6 0.77 -25.21 -10.18
C LEU A 6 1.17 -24.07 -11.11
N ILE A 7 1.33 -24.37 -12.39
CA ILE A 7 1.73 -23.37 -13.37
C ILE A 7 0.69 -22.25 -13.49
N PRO A 8 -0.60 -22.55 -13.67
CA PRO A 8 -1.63 -21.49 -13.71
C PRO A 8 -1.70 -20.66 -12.45
N LEU A 9 -1.58 -21.28 -11.29
CA LEU A 9 -1.59 -20.55 -10.02
C LEU A 9 -0.42 -19.56 -9.93
N LYS A 10 0.76 -20.00 -10.35
CA LYS A 10 1.94 -19.17 -10.34
C LYS A 10 1.82 -18.00 -11.31
N GLU A 11 1.27 -18.25 -12.49
CA GLU A 11 1.06 -17.23 -13.51
C GLU A 11 -0.05 -16.26 -13.12
N MET A 12 -1.02 -16.72 -12.35
CA MET A 12 -2.14 -15.89 -11.90
C MET A 12 -1.78 -15.02 -10.71
N TYR A 13 -0.66 -15.32 -10.03
CA TYR A 13 -0.25 -14.49 -8.93
C TYR A 13 0.17 -13.11 -9.43
N ASN A 14 -0.52 -12.08 -8.97
CA ASN A 14 -0.20 -10.70 -9.29
C ASN A 14 -0.01 -9.94 -7.98
N PRO A 15 1.20 -9.42 -7.70
CA PRO A 15 1.44 -8.66 -6.48
C PRO A 15 0.52 -7.46 -6.32
N ALA A 16 0.13 -6.80 -7.41
CA ALA A 16 -0.78 -5.66 -7.35
C ALA A 16 -2.18 -6.09 -6.92
N GLU A 17 -2.66 -7.25 -7.35
CA GLU A 17 -3.95 -7.78 -6.91
C GLU A 17 -3.91 -8.15 -5.42
N ALA A 18 -2.84 -8.79 -4.99
CA ALA A 18 -2.66 -9.14 -3.58
C ALA A 18 -2.61 -7.88 -2.72
N PHE A 19 -1.91 -6.86 -3.17
CA PHE A 19 -1.86 -5.56 -2.53
C PHE A 19 -3.26 -4.95 -2.43
N ASN A 20 -3.99 -4.92 -3.54
CA ASN A 20 -5.34 -4.36 -3.57
C ASN A 20 -6.25 -5.02 -2.54
N LYS A 21 -6.26 -6.35 -2.48
CA LYS A 21 -7.10 -7.08 -1.52
C LYS A 21 -6.75 -6.73 -0.08
N LYS A 22 -5.46 -6.71 0.24
CA LYS A 22 -4.99 -6.44 1.59
C LYS A 22 -5.25 -5.01 2.00
N VAL A 23 -4.87 -4.05 1.16
CA VAL A 23 -4.93 -2.63 1.49
C VAL A 23 -6.36 -2.10 1.44
N SER A 24 -7.19 -2.58 0.52
CA SER A 24 -8.60 -2.20 0.51
C SER A 24 -9.30 -2.58 1.82
N ARG A 25 -8.94 -3.72 2.39
CA ARG A 25 -9.47 -4.14 3.69
C ARG A 25 -8.99 -3.21 4.80
N MET A 26 -7.74 -2.79 4.74
CA MET A 26 -7.18 -1.83 5.71
C MET A 26 -7.91 -0.49 5.64
N THR A 27 -8.11 0.05 4.45
CA THR A 27 -8.79 1.33 4.29
C THR A 27 -10.26 1.25 4.67
N ASP A 28 -10.92 0.12 4.40
CA ASP A 28 -12.30 -0.11 4.84
C ASP A 28 -12.41 -0.11 6.36
N ASN A 29 -11.37 -0.53 7.05
CA ASN A 29 -11.31 -0.55 8.52
C ASN A 29 -10.69 0.73 9.11
N ASN A 30 -10.51 1.77 8.30
CA ASN A 30 -9.90 3.04 8.72
C ASN A 30 -8.44 2.90 9.14
N GLU A 31 -7.75 1.86 8.68
CA GLU A 31 -6.33 1.63 8.95
C GLU A 31 -5.47 2.31 7.88
N HIS A 32 -5.65 3.63 7.74
CA HIS A 32 -5.00 4.40 6.67
C HIS A 32 -3.49 4.48 6.83
N SER A 33 -2.99 4.54 8.05
CA SER A 33 -1.53 4.58 8.29
C SER A 33 -0.88 3.24 7.93
N SER A 34 -1.53 2.13 8.25
CA SER A 34 -1.04 0.80 7.86
C SER A 34 -1.05 0.65 6.33
N ALA A 35 -2.10 1.13 5.68
CA ALA A 35 -2.20 1.11 4.22
C ALA A 35 -1.07 1.92 3.57
N ALA A 36 -0.76 3.08 4.12
CA ALA A 36 0.34 3.91 3.63
C ALA A 36 1.69 3.21 3.75
N VAL A 37 1.94 2.54 4.87
CA VAL A 37 3.17 1.76 5.07
C VAL A 37 3.26 0.65 4.02
N GLU A 38 2.18 -0.06 3.75
CA GLU A 38 2.16 -1.12 2.74
C GLU A 38 2.49 -0.57 1.35
N LEU A 39 1.99 0.61 1.02
CA LEU A 39 2.32 1.25 -0.26
C LEU A 39 3.82 1.54 -0.37
N ALA A 40 4.41 2.09 0.69
CA ALA A 40 5.84 2.37 0.72
C ALA A 40 6.66 1.09 0.57
N ILE A 41 6.26 0.00 1.22
CA ILE A 41 6.91 -1.30 1.08
C ILE A 41 6.80 -1.79 -0.36
N TYR A 42 5.61 -1.72 -0.95
CA TYR A 42 5.39 -2.15 -2.32
C TYR A 42 6.28 -1.40 -3.31
N MET A 43 6.43 -0.10 -3.10
CA MET A 43 7.27 0.76 -3.95
C MET A 43 8.75 0.70 -3.60
N ASP A 44 9.12 -0.07 -2.57
CA ASP A 44 10.50 -0.21 -2.10
C ASP A 44 11.15 1.13 -1.75
N ASP A 45 10.38 2.03 -1.18
CA ASP A 45 10.87 3.33 -0.72
C ASP A 45 11.15 3.26 0.79
N LYS A 46 12.39 2.95 1.13
CA LYS A 46 12.81 2.71 2.52
C LYS A 46 12.63 3.93 3.41
N ASP A 47 12.86 5.10 2.85
CA ASP A 47 12.72 6.37 3.58
C ASP A 47 11.25 6.61 3.94
N ALA A 48 10.35 6.40 2.97
CA ALA A 48 8.92 6.52 3.18
C ALA A 48 8.43 5.46 4.18
N VAL A 49 8.93 4.23 4.09
CA VAL A 49 8.59 3.16 5.05
C VAL A 49 8.91 3.62 6.47
N ARG A 50 10.12 4.12 6.68
CA ARG A 50 10.55 4.55 8.01
C ARG A 50 9.67 5.67 8.56
N LYS A 51 9.42 6.70 7.75
CA LYS A 51 8.63 7.86 8.15
C LYS A 51 7.17 7.48 8.43
N LEU A 52 6.59 6.67 7.55
CA LEU A 52 5.20 6.23 7.72
C LEU A 52 5.04 5.27 8.89
N GLN A 53 6.03 4.44 9.17
CA GLN A 53 6.01 3.60 10.36
C GLN A 53 6.06 4.41 11.64
N GLN A 54 6.78 5.52 11.66
CA GLN A 54 6.79 6.42 12.82
C GLN A 54 5.42 7.05 13.05
N ILE A 55 4.76 7.49 11.99
CA ILE A 55 3.40 8.03 12.07
C ILE A 55 2.42 6.98 12.59
N LYS A 56 2.50 5.76 12.04
CA LYS A 56 1.66 4.65 12.48
C LYS A 56 1.88 4.32 13.95
N LYS A 57 3.14 4.28 14.37
CA LYS A 57 3.51 3.96 15.73
C LYS A 57 2.96 5.00 16.72
N GLN A 58 3.04 6.27 16.35
CA GLN A 58 2.51 7.37 17.17
C GLN A 58 0.97 7.27 17.24
N HIS A 59 0.33 6.98 16.11
CA HIS A 59 -1.12 6.79 16.07
C HIS A 59 -1.54 5.62 16.97
N ASP A 60 -0.85 4.49 16.87
CA ASP A 60 -1.17 3.31 17.68
C ASP A 60 -1.01 3.59 19.19
N LYS A 61 -0.01 4.39 19.54
CA LYS A 61 0.25 4.76 20.93
C LYS A 61 -0.82 5.69 21.49
N ASP A 62 -1.21 6.71 20.71
CA ASP A 62 -2.11 7.76 21.17
C ASP A 62 -3.58 7.44 20.91
N GLY A 63 -3.87 6.46 20.07
CA GLY A 63 -5.22 6.13 19.64
C GLY A 63 -5.82 7.08 18.62
N LEU A 64 -5.15 8.20 18.37
CA LEU A 64 -5.59 9.22 17.42
C LEU A 64 -4.38 9.74 16.65
N ILE A 65 -4.62 10.10 15.39
CA ILE A 65 -3.60 10.72 14.56
C ILE A 65 -3.82 12.25 14.54
N SER A 66 -2.75 13.02 14.66
CA SER A 66 -2.86 14.48 14.55
C SER A 66 -3.17 14.86 13.11
N GLN A 67 -3.79 16.04 12.92
CA GLN A 67 -4.06 16.54 11.57
C GLN A 67 -2.79 16.73 10.77
N GLU A 68 -1.72 17.17 11.41
CA GLU A 68 -0.43 17.38 10.77
C GLU A 68 0.14 16.06 10.27
N ASP A 69 0.13 15.01 11.09
CA ASP A 69 0.61 13.70 10.71
C ASP A 69 -0.26 13.08 9.61
N ALA A 70 -1.57 13.25 9.70
CA ALA A 70 -2.48 12.79 8.66
C ALA A 70 -2.18 13.44 7.31
N LYS A 71 -1.91 14.75 7.31
CA LYS A 71 -1.55 15.47 6.08
C LYS A 71 -0.22 15.00 5.51
N LYS A 72 0.77 14.78 6.37
CA LYS A 72 2.07 14.24 5.94
C LYS A 72 1.91 12.86 5.33
N ARG A 73 1.14 12.00 5.99
CA ARG A 73 0.86 10.65 5.49
C ARG A 73 0.20 10.71 4.12
N ASP A 74 -0.85 11.51 3.99
CA ASP A 74 -1.61 11.58 2.74
C ASP A 74 -0.76 12.16 1.60
N LYS A 75 0.09 13.13 1.89
CA LYS A 75 1.02 13.67 0.90
C LYS A 75 2.02 12.61 0.45
N MET A 76 2.54 11.82 1.37
CA MET A 76 3.47 10.75 1.04
C MET A 76 2.78 9.67 0.19
N VAL A 77 1.53 9.35 0.49
CA VAL A 77 0.74 8.41 -0.33
C VAL A 77 0.58 8.97 -1.75
N ASP A 78 0.23 10.25 -1.88
CA ASP A 78 0.09 10.88 -3.20
C ASP A 78 1.41 10.83 -3.98
N ASP A 79 2.52 11.12 -3.35
CA ASP A 79 3.84 11.08 -3.98
C ASP A 79 4.20 9.65 -4.43
N LEU A 80 3.91 8.67 -3.58
CA LEU A 80 4.15 7.26 -3.91
C LEU A 80 3.25 6.79 -5.06
N LEU A 81 2.00 7.24 -5.09
CA LEU A 81 1.09 6.93 -6.20
C LEU A 81 1.55 7.56 -7.51
N LYS A 82 2.12 8.75 -7.46
CA LYS A 82 2.72 9.38 -8.66
C LYS A 82 3.91 8.55 -9.16
N GLN A 83 4.75 8.08 -8.26
CA GLN A 83 5.84 7.18 -8.63
C GLN A 83 5.32 5.88 -9.23
N ALA A 84 4.27 5.32 -8.64
CA ALA A 84 3.65 4.09 -9.13
C ALA A 84 3.11 4.28 -10.56
N LYS A 85 2.49 5.42 -10.82
CA LYS A 85 1.96 5.72 -12.16
C LYS A 85 3.06 5.73 -13.22
N GLN A 86 4.25 6.19 -12.86
CA GLN A 86 5.39 6.23 -13.77
C GLN A 86 6.10 4.89 -13.92
N SER A 87 6.06 4.05 -12.88
CA SER A 87 6.85 2.83 -12.80
C SER A 87 6.07 1.57 -13.14
N LEU A 88 4.77 1.56 -12.90
CA LEU A 88 3.92 0.38 -13.05
C LEU A 88 3.11 0.42 -14.34
N THR A 89 2.62 -0.75 -14.77
CA THR A 89 1.66 -0.80 -15.86
C THR A 89 0.37 -0.08 -15.44
N ASN A 90 -0.42 0.34 -16.42
CA ASN A 90 -1.70 0.99 -16.14
C ASN A 90 -2.62 0.10 -15.32
N LYS A 91 -2.63 -1.19 -15.60
CA LYS A 91 -3.44 -2.17 -14.87
C LYS A 91 -3.02 -2.24 -13.41
N ASP A 92 -1.74 -2.37 -13.15
CA ASP A 92 -1.21 -2.48 -11.79
C ASP A 92 -1.42 -1.17 -11.03
N TYR A 93 -1.13 -0.04 -11.66
CA TYR A 93 -1.36 1.27 -11.05
C TYR A 93 -2.83 1.45 -10.67
N THR A 94 -3.75 1.05 -11.54
CA THR A 94 -5.19 1.16 -11.26
C THR A 94 -5.56 0.34 -10.02
N LEU A 95 -5.06 -0.89 -9.92
CA LEU A 95 -5.29 -1.74 -8.75
C LEU A 95 -4.73 -1.10 -7.46
N ILE A 96 -3.52 -0.56 -7.54
CA ILE A 96 -2.87 0.07 -6.39
C ILE A 96 -3.64 1.32 -5.96
N SER A 97 -3.97 2.21 -6.90
CA SER A 97 -4.65 3.48 -6.59
C SER A 97 -6.06 3.25 -6.08
N ASN A 98 -6.77 2.24 -6.57
CA ASN A 98 -8.12 1.93 -6.11
C ASN A 98 -8.15 1.37 -4.68
N SER A 99 -6.99 1.00 -4.14
CA SER A 99 -6.89 0.53 -2.75
C SER A 99 -7.03 1.68 -1.74
N PHE A 100 -6.91 2.89 -2.19
CA PHE A 100 -6.97 4.11 -1.40
C PHE A 100 -8.17 4.96 -1.82
#